data_5aed069c52072cd7cfc34690c19b6108
#
_entry.id   5aed069c52072cd7cfc34690c19b6108
#
_cell.length_a   1.000
_cell.length_b   1.000
_cell.length_c   1.000
_cell.angle_alpha   90.00
_cell.angle_beta   90.00
_cell.angle_gamma   90.00
#
_symmetry.space_group_name_H-M   'P 1'
#
loop_
_entity.id
_entity.type
_entity.pdbx_description
1 polymer ?
#
loop_
_entity_poly.entity_id
_entity_poly.type
_entity_poly.pdbx_seq_one_letter_code
_entity_poly.pdbx_strand_id
1 'polypeptide(L)'
;MARKNSRDEEKMNYPAELRRLKEEGPQRLYLLWGPEDYLREQYLAQLKKRCLPEGEDSFSYKRLDGPELDRQELVGAIDAVPFMTERSFVEIRDVELNRLKEPEKYMAVFSDIPEYCTVCLVQSAQFEPDGRLKLIKTLRSVARELKFTQQSQGMLIDWIIRRFAAAGKSVELEAAQRLMFISGDLMSRLIPEIEKIAAFAKGERVTA
;
A
#
# COMPACT_ATOMS: atom_id res chain seq x y z
N MET A 1 -2.74 -21.42 -31.44
CA MET A 1 -3.90 -21.11 -30.55
C MET A 1 -3.37 -20.88 -29.13
N ALA A 2 -3.13 -19.65 -28.77
CA ALA A 2 -2.66 -19.27 -27.43
C ALA A 2 -3.86 -19.15 -26.49
N ARG A 3 -3.97 -20.02 -25.49
CA ARG A 3 -4.95 -19.90 -24.41
C ARG A 3 -4.58 -18.67 -23.58
N LYS A 4 -5.33 -17.62 -23.77
CA LYS A 4 -5.38 -16.43 -22.93
C LYS A 4 -5.88 -16.86 -21.54
N ASN A 5 -4.95 -17.03 -20.59
CA ASN A 5 -5.29 -17.21 -19.17
C ASN A 5 -5.74 -15.86 -18.64
N SER A 6 -6.98 -15.48 -18.93
CA SER A 6 -7.68 -14.42 -18.21
C SER A 6 -8.17 -15.01 -16.89
N ARG A 7 -7.29 -15.14 -15.89
CA ARG A 7 -7.76 -14.93 -14.53
C ARG A 7 -8.10 -13.43 -14.50
N ASP A 8 -9.38 -13.10 -14.46
CA ASP A 8 -9.83 -11.77 -14.12
C ASP A 8 -9.02 -11.35 -12.89
N GLU A 9 -8.17 -10.34 -13.05
CA GLU A 9 -7.44 -9.77 -11.94
C GLU A 9 -8.50 -9.16 -11.04
N GLU A 10 -8.89 -9.88 -10.01
CA GLU A 10 -9.89 -9.46 -9.05
C GLU A 10 -9.39 -8.14 -8.46
N LYS A 11 -10.03 -7.04 -8.88
CA LYS A 11 -9.64 -5.70 -8.44
C LYS A 11 -9.73 -5.67 -6.92
N MET A 12 -8.63 -5.33 -6.26
CA MET A 12 -8.57 -5.24 -4.82
C MET A 12 -9.73 -4.37 -4.29
N ASN A 13 -10.51 -4.96 -3.43
CA ASN A 13 -11.58 -4.24 -2.72
C ASN A 13 -10.99 -3.59 -1.46
N TYR A 14 -10.53 -2.34 -1.58
CA TYR A 14 -9.90 -1.60 -0.49
C TYR A 14 -10.71 -1.56 0.82
N PRO A 15 -12.04 -1.26 0.80
CA PRO A 15 -12.86 -1.33 2.00
C PRO A 15 -12.92 -2.71 2.65
N ALA A 16 -12.96 -3.77 1.86
CA ALA A 16 -12.97 -5.14 2.37
C ALA A 16 -11.63 -5.50 3.05
N GLU A 17 -10.49 -5.07 2.47
CA GLU A 17 -9.18 -5.29 3.09
C GLU A 17 -9.00 -4.51 4.40
N LEU A 18 -9.53 -3.29 4.49
CA LEU A 18 -9.53 -2.55 5.77
C LEU A 18 -10.41 -3.22 6.84
N ARG A 19 -11.57 -3.74 6.43
CA ARG A 19 -12.45 -4.50 7.34
C ARG A 19 -11.73 -5.75 7.83
N ARG A 20 -11.09 -6.48 6.93
CA ARG A 20 -10.34 -7.68 7.26
C ARG A 20 -9.21 -7.39 8.25
N LEU A 21 -8.43 -6.32 8.01
CA LEU A 21 -7.39 -5.88 8.94
C LEU A 21 -7.96 -5.58 10.34
N LYS A 22 -9.16 -5.00 10.40
CA LYS A 22 -9.84 -4.69 11.67
C LYS A 22 -10.32 -5.95 12.40
N GLU A 23 -10.87 -6.91 11.68
CA GLU A 23 -11.51 -8.11 12.24
C GLU A 23 -10.51 -9.23 12.55
N GLU A 24 -9.57 -9.50 11.63
CA GLU A 24 -8.60 -10.59 11.76
C GLU A 24 -7.26 -10.14 12.38
N GLY A 25 -7.01 -8.83 12.46
CA GLY A 25 -5.73 -8.28 12.91
C GLY A 25 -4.62 -8.36 11.85
N PRO A 26 -3.41 -7.86 12.20
CA PRO A 26 -2.27 -7.88 11.30
C PRO A 26 -1.73 -9.29 11.06
N GLN A 27 -1.38 -9.58 9.80
CA GLN A 27 -0.62 -10.79 9.43
C GLN A 27 0.88 -10.58 9.65
N ARG A 28 1.66 -11.66 9.63
CA ARG A 28 3.12 -11.60 9.83
C ARG A 28 3.86 -10.98 8.66
N LEU A 29 3.38 -11.16 7.42
CA LEU A 29 4.04 -10.67 6.22
C LEU A 29 3.04 -10.08 5.24
N TYR A 30 3.37 -8.90 4.73
CA TYR A 30 2.64 -8.22 3.67
C TYR A 30 3.54 -7.93 2.47
N LEU A 31 2.97 -8.01 1.27
CA LEU A 31 3.55 -7.49 0.04
C LEU A 31 2.56 -6.49 -0.57
N LEU A 32 2.88 -5.20 -0.46
CA LEU A 32 2.07 -4.09 -0.97
C LEU A 32 2.71 -3.54 -2.24
N TRP A 33 1.97 -3.56 -3.36
CA TRP A 33 2.48 -3.11 -4.64
C TRP A 33 1.36 -2.60 -5.56
N GLY A 34 1.72 -1.97 -6.67
CA GLY A 34 0.79 -1.49 -7.69
C GLY A 34 0.78 0.02 -7.86
N PRO A 35 0.13 0.52 -8.93
CA PRO A 35 0.22 1.92 -9.36
C PRO A 35 -0.52 2.93 -8.46
N GLU A 36 -1.53 2.49 -7.68
CA GLU A 36 -2.29 3.39 -6.81
C GLU A 36 -1.59 3.57 -5.46
N ASP A 37 -0.57 4.43 -5.47
CA ASP A 37 0.30 4.69 -4.33
C ASP A 37 -0.43 5.36 -3.16
N TYR A 38 -1.41 6.22 -3.41
CA TYR A 38 -2.21 6.83 -2.35
C TYR A 38 -2.92 5.79 -1.48
N LEU A 39 -3.63 4.85 -2.08
CA LEU A 39 -4.32 3.79 -1.33
C LEU A 39 -3.34 2.85 -0.64
N ARG A 40 -2.19 2.58 -1.28
CA ARG A 40 -1.12 1.76 -0.68
C ARG A 40 -0.58 2.41 0.60
N GLU A 41 -0.24 3.71 0.57
CA GLU A 41 0.24 4.43 1.73
C GLU A 41 -0.85 4.58 2.81
N GLN A 42 -2.11 4.79 2.43
CA GLN A 42 -3.22 4.81 3.37
C GLN A 42 -3.41 3.45 4.07
N TYR A 43 -3.30 2.34 3.33
CA TYR A 43 -3.38 1.00 3.92
C TYR A 43 -2.21 0.75 4.87
N LEU A 44 -0.99 1.10 4.45
CA LEU A 44 0.22 0.99 5.27
C LEU A 44 0.07 1.78 6.58
N ALA A 45 -0.45 3.00 6.52
CA ALA A 45 -0.70 3.82 7.71
C ALA A 45 -1.70 3.16 8.67
N GLN A 46 -2.79 2.56 8.15
CA GLN A 46 -3.73 1.80 8.97
C GLN A 46 -3.11 0.54 9.59
N LEU A 47 -2.28 -0.16 8.82
CA LEU A 47 -1.56 -1.35 9.28
C LEU A 47 -0.57 -0.98 10.40
N LYS A 48 0.23 0.08 10.23
CA LYS A 48 1.12 0.60 11.27
C LYS A 48 0.37 0.99 12.53
N LYS A 49 -0.70 1.77 12.39
CA LYS A 49 -1.54 2.17 13.54
C LYS A 49 -2.08 0.96 14.31
N ARG A 50 -2.31 -0.17 13.63
CA ARG A 50 -2.80 -1.39 14.27
C ARG A 50 -1.70 -2.16 15.01
N CYS A 51 -0.47 -2.13 14.49
CA CYS A 51 0.70 -2.78 15.09
C CYS A 51 1.34 -1.92 16.18
N LEU A 52 1.32 -0.59 16.00
CA LEU A 52 2.04 0.39 16.80
C LEU A 52 1.04 1.45 17.32
N PRO A 53 0.24 1.15 18.33
CA PRO A 53 -0.76 2.10 18.85
C PRO A 53 -0.13 3.38 19.42
N GLU A 54 1.13 3.31 19.88
CA GLU A 54 1.91 4.45 20.40
C GLU A 54 2.62 5.27 19.31
N GLY A 55 2.54 4.84 18.04
CA GLY A 55 3.13 5.53 16.90
C GLY A 55 4.47 4.98 16.43
N GLU A 56 5.01 5.62 15.38
CA GLU A 56 6.24 5.19 14.69
C GLU A 56 7.53 5.56 15.45
N ASP A 57 7.47 6.40 16.45
CA ASP A 57 8.60 6.73 17.34
C ASP A 57 8.91 5.60 18.34
N SER A 58 8.13 4.52 18.29
CA SER A 58 8.31 3.34 19.11
C SER A 58 9.60 2.59 18.75
N PHE A 59 10.31 2.08 19.77
CA PHE A 59 11.43 1.13 19.59
C PHE A 59 11.02 -0.14 18.84
N SER A 60 9.72 -0.41 18.72
CA SER A 60 9.16 -1.55 18.01
C SER A 60 8.96 -1.30 16.51
N TYR A 61 9.36 -0.13 15.97
CA TYR A 61 9.33 0.19 14.56
C TYR A 61 10.74 0.25 13.96
N LYS A 62 10.94 -0.45 12.86
CA LYS A 62 12.17 -0.37 12.06
C LYS A 62 11.82 -0.20 10.59
N ARG A 63 12.43 0.79 9.94
CA ARG A 63 12.39 0.96 8.48
C ARG A 63 13.73 0.60 7.87
N LEU A 64 13.69 -0.20 6.82
CA LEU A 64 14.84 -0.64 6.03
C LEU A 64 14.66 -0.21 4.57
N ASP A 65 15.75 0.23 3.95
CA ASP A 65 15.75 0.56 2.53
C ASP A 65 16.15 -0.67 1.71
N GLY A 66 15.27 -1.08 0.82
CA GLY A 66 15.38 -2.32 0.07
C GLY A 66 16.59 -2.44 -0.85
N PRO A 67 17.04 -1.38 -1.57
CA PRO A 67 18.23 -1.43 -2.39
C PRO A 67 19.51 -1.77 -1.63
N GLU A 68 19.59 -1.38 -0.36
CA GLU A 68 20.73 -1.61 0.54
C GLU A 68 20.43 -2.69 1.58
N LEU A 69 19.39 -3.49 1.39
CA LEU A 69 18.91 -4.46 2.37
C LEU A 69 19.99 -5.49 2.71
N ASP A 70 20.50 -5.40 3.92
CA ASP A 70 21.39 -6.42 4.50
C ASP A 70 20.57 -7.50 5.22
N ARG A 71 20.93 -8.76 4.97
CA ARG A 71 20.21 -9.89 5.58
C ARG A 71 20.36 -9.95 7.09
N GLN A 72 21.53 -9.58 7.64
CA GLN A 72 21.75 -9.64 9.08
C GLN A 72 20.95 -8.54 9.77
N GLU A 73 20.90 -7.33 9.18
CA GLU A 73 20.06 -6.25 9.66
C GLU A 73 18.57 -6.63 9.63
N LEU A 74 18.12 -7.27 8.55
CA LEU A 74 16.73 -7.75 8.42
C LEU A 74 16.40 -8.78 9.53
N VAL A 75 17.24 -9.79 9.73
CA VAL A 75 17.06 -10.80 10.79
C VAL A 75 17.04 -10.13 12.15
N GLY A 76 18.01 -9.25 12.44
CA GLY A 76 18.02 -8.53 13.71
C GLY A 76 16.81 -7.66 13.96
N ALA A 77 16.23 -7.05 12.89
CA ALA A 77 14.99 -6.27 12.99
C ALA A 77 13.76 -7.15 13.25
N ILE A 78 13.70 -8.34 12.65
CA ILE A 78 12.58 -9.28 12.81
C ILE A 78 12.62 -9.94 14.19
N ASP A 79 13.82 -10.33 14.65
CA ASP A 79 14.03 -11.02 15.94
C ASP A 79 13.96 -10.07 17.14
N ALA A 80 13.97 -8.75 16.91
CA ALA A 80 13.85 -7.76 17.96
C ALA A 80 12.49 -7.89 18.68
N VAL A 81 12.53 -8.29 19.94
CA VAL A 81 11.33 -8.40 20.77
C VAL A 81 10.71 -7.02 20.98
N PRO A 82 9.41 -6.85 20.76
CA PRO A 82 8.75 -5.56 20.94
C PRO A 82 8.87 -5.10 22.40
N PHE A 83 9.13 -3.79 22.57
CA PHE A 83 9.24 -3.16 23.88
C PHE A 83 8.02 -2.29 24.14
N MET A 84 7.28 -2.54 25.22
CA MET A 84 6.05 -1.84 25.61
C MET A 84 4.89 -1.90 24.57
N THR A 85 5.02 -2.72 23.54
CA THR A 85 3.97 -2.97 22.53
C THR A 85 3.77 -4.46 22.34
N GLU A 86 2.59 -4.87 21.86
CA GLU A 86 2.31 -6.30 21.59
C GLU A 86 3.03 -6.80 20.34
N ARG A 87 3.39 -5.87 19.41
CA ARG A 87 3.98 -6.20 18.12
C ARG A 87 5.12 -5.26 17.77
N SER A 88 6.10 -5.79 17.03
CA SER A 88 7.06 -5.03 16.26
C SER A 88 6.60 -4.90 14.80
N PHE A 89 7.05 -3.84 14.12
CA PHE A 89 6.75 -3.57 12.74
C PHE A 89 8.01 -3.26 11.95
N VAL A 90 8.33 -4.08 10.95
CA VAL A 90 9.46 -3.88 10.04
C VAL A 90 8.94 -3.49 8.67
N GLU A 91 9.19 -2.25 8.28
CA GLU A 91 8.85 -1.72 6.97
C GLU A 91 10.07 -1.81 6.05
N ILE A 92 9.93 -2.42 4.89
CA ILE A 92 11.00 -2.56 3.90
C ILE A 92 10.51 -1.97 2.59
N ARG A 93 11.18 -0.92 2.10
CA ARG A 93 10.78 -0.22 0.88
C ARG A 93 11.66 -0.57 -0.30
N ASP A 94 11.02 -0.79 -1.44
CA ASP A 94 11.64 -0.87 -2.76
C ASP A 94 12.74 -1.93 -2.89
N VAL A 95 12.52 -3.11 -2.28
CA VAL A 95 13.41 -4.27 -2.46
C VAL A 95 13.36 -4.73 -3.90
N GLU A 96 14.49 -4.94 -4.53
CA GLU A 96 14.56 -5.51 -5.87
C GLU A 96 14.25 -7.03 -5.87
N LEU A 97 13.03 -7.41 -5.43
CA LEU A 97 12.60 -8.81 -5.26
C LEU A 97 12.82 -9.69 -6.50
N ASN A 98 12.67 -9.11 -7.70
CA ASN A 98 12.88 -9.82 -8.95
C ASN A 98 14.37 -10.06 -9.28
N ARG A 99 15.29 -9.38 -8.57
CA ARG A 99 16.74 -9.44 -8.80
C ARG A 99 17.53 -9.66 -7.53
N LEU A 100 16.85 -10.01 -6.44
CA LEU A 100 17.48 -10.19 -5.14
C LEU A 100 18.57 -11.26 -5.21
N LYS A 101 19.78 -10.92 -4.73
CA LYS A 101 20.88 -11.86 -4.65
C LYS A 101 20.62 -12.88 -3.55
N GLU A 102 20.99 -14.13 -3.76
CA GLU A 102 20.81 -15.24 -2.82
C GLU A 102 19.37 -15.37 -2.26
N PRO A 103 18.34 -15.41 -3.16
CA PRO A 103 16.93 -15.34 -2.75
C PRO A 103 16.53 -16.44 -1.76
N GLU A 104 17.21 -17.58 -1.76
CA GLU A 104 16.94 -18.69 -0.83
C GLU A 104 17.14 -18.28 0.64
N LYS A 105 18.14 -17.43 0.91
CA LYS A 105 18.41 -16.93 2.27
C LYS A 105 17.29 -16.03 2.78
N TYR A 106 16.71 -15.18 1.90
CA TYR A 106 15.58 -14.32 2.23
C TYR A 106 14.27 -15.10 2.31
N MET A 107 14.10 -16.13 1.48
CA MET A 107 12.93 -17.01 1.56
C MET A 107 12.82 -17.67 2.92
N ALA A 108 13.94 -18.15 3.48
CA ALA A 108 13.96 -18.74 4.83
C ALA A 108 13.51 -17.70 5.88
N VAL A 109 14.03 -16.48 5.82
CA VAL A 109 13.67 -15.40 6.75
C VAL A 109 12.17 -15.04 6.63
N PHE A 110 11.65 -14.85 5.42
CA PHE A 110 10.25 -14.49 5.22
C PHE A 110 9.27 -15.61 5.55
N SER A 111 9.72 -16.86 5.60
CA SER A 111 8.89 -18.02 5.96
C SER A 111 8.82 -18.25 7.46
N ASP A 112 9.70 -17.63 8.24
CA ASP A 112 9.84 -17.87 9.70
C ASP A 112 9.81 -16.54 10.50
N ILE A 113 8.79 -15.73 10.24
CA ILE A 113 8.57 -14.47 10.97
C ILE A 113 7.86 -14.77 12.28
N PRO A 114 8.37 -14.31 13.45
CA PRO A 114 7.72 -14.52 14.75
C PRO A 114 6.31 -13.91 14.79
N GLU A 115 5.45 -14.45 15.65
CA GLU A 115 4.05 -14.00 15.79
C GLU A 115 3.93 -12.55 16.26
N TYR A 116 4.90 -12.08 17.03
CA TYR A 116 4.94 -10.71 17.51
C TYR A 116 5.48 -9.71 16.47
N CYS A 117 5.97 -10.15 15.31
CA CYS A 117 6.50 -9.26 14.27
C CYS A 117 5.59 -9.21 13.06
N THR A 118 5.42 -8.02 12.50
CA THR A 118 4.80 -7.79 11.18
C THR A 118 5.82 -7.18 10.25
N VAL A 119 6.15 -7.87 9.18
CA VAL A 119 7.02 -7.38 8.10
C VAL A 119 6.16 -6.91 6.93
N CYS A 120 6.43 -5.71 6.43
CA CYS A 120 5.70 -5.13 5.31
C CYS A 120 6.66 -4.73 4.19
N LEU A 121 6.63 -5.49 3.09
CA LEU A 121 7.33 -5.16 1.85
C LEU A 121 6.48 -4.17 1.06
N VAL A 122 6.93 -2.93 0.96
CA VAL A 122 6.26 -1.84 0.22
C VAL A 122 7.04 -1.57 -1.05
N GLN A 123 6.41 -1.79 -2.19
CA GLN A 123 7.06 -1.69 -3.49
C GLN A 123 6.61 -0.43 -4.24
N SER A 124 7.49 0.10 -5.10
CA SER A 124 7.17 1.24 -5.97
C SER A 124 6.02 0.95 -6.93
N ALA A 125 5.44 1.99 -7.51
CA ALA A 125 4.35 1.89 -8.48
C ALA A 125 4.73 1.10 -9.76
N GLN A 126 6.02 1.06 -10.10
CA GLN A 126 6.55 0.36 -11.28
C GLN A 126 6.88 -1.12 -11.01
N PHE A 127 6.85 -1.55 -9.76
CA PHE A 127 7.14 -2.93 -9.43
C PHE A 127 6.02 -3.85 -9.91
N GLU A 128 6.43 -4.92 -10.58
CA GLU A 128 5.56 -6.04 -10.94
C GLU A 128 6.26 -7.37 -10.57
N PRO A 129 5.65 -8.19 -9.69
CA PRO A 129 6.28 -9.41 -9.23
C PRO A 129 6.35 -10.45 -10.34
N ASP A 130 7.56 -10.92 -10.68
CA ASP A 130 7.75 -12.02 -11.64
C ASP A 130 7.34 -13.35 -11.01
N GLY A 131 6.12 -13.79 -11.28
CA GLY A 131 5.56 -15.04 -10.76
C GLY A 131 6.29 -16.32 -11.17
N ARG A 132 7.30 -16.28 -12.04
CA ARG A 132 8.16 -17.43 -12.38
C ARG A 132 9.21 -17.68 -11.30
N LEU A 133 9.63 -16.65 -10.61
CA LEU A 133 10.67 -16.71 -9.59
C LEU A 133 10.20 -17.46 -8.34
N LYS A 134 11.07 -18.31 -7.79
CA LYS A 134 10.80 -19.11 -6.60
C LYS A 134 10.50 -18.21 -5.38
N LEU A 135 11.26 -17.11 -5.19
CA LEU A 135 11.03 -16.14 -4.13
C LEU A 135 9.61 -15.56 -4.20
N ILE A 136 9.15 -15.12 -5.37
CA ILE A 136 7.81 -14.56 -5.54
C ILE A 136 6.72 -15.60 -5.24
N LYS A 137 6.92 -16.85 -5.68
CA LYS A 137 6.00 -17.96 -5.35
C LYS A 137 5.94 -18.20 -3.83
N THR A 138 7.08 -18.19 -3.16
CA THR A 138 7.15 -18.35 -1.69
C THR A 138 6.46 -17.17 -1.01
N LEU A 139 6.75 -15.93 -1.40
CA LEU A 139 6.07 -14.76 -0.84
C LEU A 139 4.55 -14.87 -0.99
N ARG A 140 4.05 -15.26 -2.17
CA ARG A 140 2.60 -15.48 -2.38
C ARG A 140 1.97 -16.57 -1.52
N SER A 141 2.75 -17.51 -1.04
CA SER A 141 2.25 -18.57 -0.16
C SER A 141 2.20 -18.19 1.32
N VAL A 142 3.03 -17.23 1.74
CA VAL A 142 3.17 -16.87 3.17
C VAL A 142 2.75 -15.42 3.48
N ALA A 143 2.76 -14.53 2.48
CA ALA A 143 2.41 -13.13 2.64
C ALA A 143 0.96 -12.84 2.26
N ARG A 144 0.39 -11.82 2.89
CA ARG A 144 -0.80 -11.14 2.38
C ARG A 144 -0.36 -10.22 1.24
N GLU A 145 -0.52 -10.66 -0.01
CA GLU A 145 -0.24 -9.85 -1.20
C GLU A 145 -1.43 -8.94 -1.51
N LEU A 146 -1.20 -7.63 -1.60
CA LEU A 146 -2.20 -6.62 -1.98
C LEU A 146 -1.70 -5.80 -3.17
N LYS A 147 -2.42 -5.91 -4.29
CA LYS A 147 -2.16 -5.12 -5.51
C LYS A 147 -3.08 -3.89 -5.54
N PHE A 148 -2.53 -2.72 -5.35
CA PHE A 148 -3.27 -1.45 -5.39
C PHE A 148 -3.42 -0.99 -6.83
N THR A 149 -4.54 -1.34 -7.43
CA THR A 149 -4.86 -1.00 -8.81
C THR A 149 -5.56 0.33 -8.90
N GLN A 150 -5.42 0.96 -10.06
CA GLN A 150 -6.16 2.15 -10.43
C GLN A 150 -7.66 1.96 -10.25
N GLN A 151 -8.32 2.95 -9.68
CA GLN A 151 -9.74 2.91 -9.40
C GLN A 151 -10.58 3.12 -10.67
N SER A 152 -11.83 2.68 -10.65
CA SER A 152 -12.73 2.95 -11.77
C SER A 152 -13.11 4.44 -11.79
N GLN A 153 -13.47 4.94 -12.98
CA GLN A 153 -13.88 6.34 -13.16
C GLN A 153 -15.02 6.74 -12.20
N GLY A 154 -16.01 5.90 -12.01
CA GLY A 154 -17.12 6.17 -11.10
C GLY A 154 -16.65 6.30 -9.64
N MET A 155 -15.78 5.37 -9.19
CA MET A 155 -15.20 5.44 -7.83
C MET A 155 -14.35 6.69 -7.61
N LEU A 156 -13.59 7.12 -8.63
CA LEU A 156 -12.80 8.34 -8.56
C LEU A 156 -13.67 9.59 -8.50
N ILE A 157 -14.73 9.66 -9.29
CA ILE A 157 -15.70 10.78 -9.26
C ILE A 157 -16.32 10.89 -7.86
N ASP A 158 -16.83 9.79 -7.32
CA ASP A 158 -17.41 9.78 -5.98
C ASP A 158 -16.40 10.19 -4.90
N TRP A 159 -15.15 9.77 -5.07
CA TRP A 159 -14.08 10.14 -4.16
C TRP A 159 -13.70 11.63 -4.28
N ILE A 160 -13.63 12.19 -5.50
CA ILE A 160 -13.38 13.62 -5.75
C ILE A 160 -14.48 14.46 -5.08
N ILE A 161 -15.76 14.10 -5.28
CA ILE A 161 -16.92 14.80 -4.71
C ILE A 161 -16.80 14.81 -3.17
N ARG A 162 -16.52 13.66 -2.56
CA ARG A 162 -16.33 13.57 -1.09
C ARG A 162 -15.15 14.39 -0.59
N ARG A 163 -14.07 14.48 -1.38
CA ARG A 163 -12.89 15.25 -0.98
C ARG A 163 -13.14 16.75 -1.05
N PHE A 164 -13.85 17.24 -2.07
CA PHE A 164 -14.32 18.64 -2.10
C PHE A 164 -15.28 18.94 -0.95
N ALA A 165 -16.21 18.02 -0.66
CA ALA A 165 -17.13 18.20 0.47
C ALA A 165 -16.39 18.29 1.82
N ALA A 166 -15.34 17.50 2.03
CA ALA A 166 -14.47 17.58 3.21
C ALA A 166 -13.72 18.93 3.31
N ALA A 167 -13.48 19.60 2.18
CA ALA A 167 -12.91 20.94 2.12
C ALA A 167 -13.99 22.07 2.17
N GLY A 168 -15.24 21.75 2.47
CA GLY A 168 -16.35 22.71 2.53
C GLY A 168 -16.83 23.20 1.17
N LYS A 169 -16.55 22.43 0.09
CA LYS A 169 -16.94 22.79 -1.29
C LYS A 169 -17.86 21.74 -1.88
N SER A 170 -18.74 22.14 -2.78
CA SER A 170 -19.46 21.26 -3.68
C SER A 170 -18.80 21.32 -5.07
N VAL A 171 -18.74 20.20 -5.79
CA VAL A 171 -18.18 20.15 -7.14
C VAL A 171 -19.21 19.54 -8.09
N GLU A 172 -19.37 20.13 -9.26
CA GLU A 172 -20.22 19.58 -10.31
C GLU A 172 -19.60 18.35 -10.95
N LEU A 173 -20.44 17.43 -11.41
CA LEU A 173 -19.99 16.20 -12.07
C LEU A 173 -19.05 16.49 -13.25
N GLU A 174 -19.41 17.47 -14.09
CA GLU A 174 -18.61 17.86 -15.23
C GLU A 174 -17.24 18.43 -14.82
N ALA A 175 -17.17 19.22 -13.75
CA ALA A 175 -15.93 19.73 -13.19
C ALA A 175 -15.05 18.60 -12.65
N ALA A 176 -15.63 17.60 -11.95
CA ALA A 176 -14.90 16.43 -11.49
C ALA A 176 -14.34 15.59 -12.65
N GLN A 177 -15.12 15.39 -13.71
CA GLN A 177 -14.69 14.69 -14.93
C GLN A 177 -13.57 15.43 -15.66
N ARG A 178 -13.68 16.75 -15.76
CA ARG A 178 -12.66 17.61 -16.38
C ARG A 178 -11.35 17.58 -15.57
N LEU A 179 -11.43 17.61 -14.25
CA LEU A 179 -10.27 17.47 -13.38
C LEU A 179 -9.55 16.15 -13.64
N MET A 180 -10.25 15.03 -13.73
CA MET A 180 -9.66 13.73 -14.06
C MET A 180 -9.02 13.72 -15.45
N PHE A 181 -9.68 14.34 -16.45
CA PHE A 181 -9.14 14.42 -17.80
C PHE A 181 -7.81 15.17 -17.86
N ILE A 182 -7.67 16.24 -17.08
CA ILE A 182 -6.46 17.08 -17.06
C ILE A 182 -5.35 16.48 -16.20
N SER A 183 -5.69 15.97 -15.04
CA SER A 183 -4.71 15.53 -14.00
C SER A 183 -4.42 14.03 -14.05
N GLY A 184 -5.21 13.27 -14.82
CA GLY A 184 -5.15 11.80 -14.84
C GLY A 184 -6.01 11.19 -13.75
N ASP A 185 -5.87 9.89 -13.59
CA ASP A 185 -6.78 9.02 -12.85
C ASP A 185 -6.12 8.32 -11.65
N LEU A 186 -4.94 8.78 -11.21
CA LEU A 186 -4.32 8.39 -9.95
C LEU A 186 -4.70 9.38 -8.84
N MET A 187 -5.13 8.87 -7.70
CA MET A 187 -5.55 9.68 -6.56
C MET A 187 -4.45 10.62 -6.07
N SER A 188 -3.19 10.19 -6.08
CA SER A 188 -2.05 11.02 -5.69
C SER A 188 -1.85 12.26 -6.57
N ARG A 189 -2.24 12.21 -7.85
CA ARG A 189 -2.21 13.36 -8.76
C ARG A 189 -3.42 14.28 -8.57
N LEU A 190 -4.57 13.71 -8.23
CA LEU A 190 -5.81 14.47 -8.02
C LEU A 190 -5.81 15.27 -6.70
N ILE A 191 -5.17 14.76 -5.65
CA ILE A 191 -5.14 15.41 -4.32
C ILE A 191 -4.65 16.86 -4.39
N PRO A 192 -3.44 17.16 -4.89
CA PRO A 192 -2.94 18.52 -4.90
C PRO A 192 -3.78 19.45 -5.78
N GLU A 193 -4.39 18.92 -6.85
CA GLU A 193 -5.27 19.72 -7.71
C GLU A 193 -6.59 20.05 -6.99
N ILE A 194 -7.20 19.08 -6.28
CA ILE A 194 -8.40 19.33 -5.48
C ILE A 194 -8.11 20.38 -4.40
N GLU A 195 -6.99 20.26 -3.70
CA GLU A 195 -6.60 21.20 -2.64
C GLU A 195 -6.38 22.61 -3.19
N LYS A 196 -5.70 22.76 -4.33
CA LYS A 196 -5.54 24.04 -5.01
C LYS A 196 -6.89 24.64 -5.40
N ILE A 197 -7.74 23.89 -6.08
CA ILE A 197 -9.05 24.36 -6.53
C ILE A 197 -9.91 24.75 -5.31
N ALA A 198 -9.96 23.92 -4.27
CA ALA A 198 -10.73 24.21 -3.07
C ALA A 198 -10.27 25.49 -2.36
N ALA A 199 -8.95 25.75 -2.34
CA ALA A 199 -8.38 26.96 -1.76
C ALA A 199 -8.65 28.22 -2.59
N PHE A 200 -8.63 28.11 -3.93
CA PHE A 200 -8.83 29.25 -4.83
C PHE A 200 -10.29 29.58 -5.13
N ALA A 201 -11.20 28.64 -5.02
CA ALA A 201 -12.62 28.84 -5.29
C ALA A 201 -13.23 29.85 -4.31
N LYS A 202 -13.67 31.02 -4.83
CA LYS A 202 -14.27 32.10 -4.02
C LYS A 202 -15.65 31.73 -3.43
N GLY A 203 -16.38 30.80 -4.09
CA GLY A 203 -17.69 30.33 -3.66
C GLY A 203 -17.63 28.91 -3.08
N GLU A 204 -18.77 28.41 -2.62
CA GLU A 204 -18.90 27.03 -2.12
C GLU A 204 -19.01 26.01 -3.26
N ARG A 205 -19.36 26.46 -4.48
CA ARG A 205 -19.59 25.61 -5.65
C ARG A 205 -18.47 25.73 -6.68
N VAL A 206 -17.89 24.60 -7.07
CA VAL A 206 -16.89 24.46 -8.11
C VAL A 206 -17.56 23.97 -9.40
N THR A 207 -17.45 24.75 -10.45
CA THR A 207 -17.98 24.45 -11.79
C THR A 207 -16.84 24.16 -12.76
N ALA A 208 -17.17 23.64 -13.96
CA ALA A 208 -16.23 23.27 -15.01
C ALA A 208 -15.53 24.50 -15.66
#